data_aaad092d08286863d67649a88332fc6e
#
_entry.id   aaad092d08286863d67649a88332fc6e
#
_cell.length_a   1.000
_cell.length_b   1.000
_cell.length_c   1.000
_cell.angle_alpha   90.00
_cell.angle_beta   90.00
_cell.angle_gamma   90.00
#
_symmetry.space_group_name_H-M   'P 1'
#
loop_
_entity.id
_entity.type
_entity.pdbx_description
1 polymer ?
#
loop_
_entity_poly.entity_id
_entity_poly.type
_entity_poly.pdbx_seq_one_letter_code
_entity_poly.pdbx_strand_id
1 'polypeptide(L)'
;MRYALSLSCALLLGPLQAHAAELRQPLPEVYAVVDVRVVTEPGRAIESATIVIRDGVIEAVGADVEPPADAAIVRFERGDDQPPISVYPGLIDPYLVVGGDDNEESGGDEESEPVPGRHPLIRPDHQLEAAAWPADTVDEYRRAGFTSALMVPGSGMLRGRSLLANLGGGGLSANLLDSDVAQHAHLHERHPDGAYPQSLMGSVALFRQTLMDAAWQARARAAWSENPAQARPEWLPGIDALAPVLGGDQPLVFESRDVLDSLRILDLVGEGIDLVLVGHGEEYKRLGDFGRSVPHILPLDFPSAPDVEDENDRDVSLEQLRHWQQAPGNPSALIGAGVPVLFTAHGQSTPTDLFKNIARAVDNGLDSERALAALTTGPAQWLGIDDRAGRIAPGYMANLVLVEGELFIENPTISEVWIDGHRFELTKLEPPEVDPSGTWALTLGLSGMGDVDAELTLSGPPTSLDGSMAVMGNDLQVTEGRVSGKQVQLKFNLGGSGTISVNMEVDGDRARGNGTGPYGEFTVRGDRSGPPGGTAGDGETRT
;
A
#
# COMPACT_ATOMS: atom_id res chain seq x y z
N MET A 1 -31.81 -24.06 -79.18
CA MET A 1 -32.42 -22.99 -78.34
C MET A 1 -31.75 -23.03 -76.98
N ARG A 2 -30.85 -22.09 -76.76
CA ARG A 2 -30.11 -21.95 -75.50
C ARG A 2 -30.54 -20.61 -74.87
N TYR A 3 -31.16 -20.65 -73.71
CA TYR A 3 -31.46 -19.47 -72.95
C TYR A 3 -30.32 -19.23 -71.95
N ALA A 4 -29.68 -18.06 -72.06
CA ALA A 4 -28.71 -17.57 -71.09
C ALA A 4 -29.46 -16.72 -70.08
N LEU A 5 -29.41 -17.11 -68.79
CA LEU A 5 -29.85 -16.27 -67.66
C LEU A 5 -28.63 -15.45 -67.20
N SER A 6 -28.71 -14.15 -67.34
CA SER A 6 -27.79 -13.19 -66.77
C SER A 6 -28.22 -12.85 -65.35
N LEU A 7 -27.40 -13.20 -64.36
CA LEU A 7 -27.60 -12.83 -62.95
C LEU A 7 -26.83 -11.54 -62.69
N SER A 8 -27.55 -10.42 -62.54
CA SER A 8 -26.96 -9.13 -62.10
C SER A 8 -26.81 -9.12 -60.60
N CYS A 9 -25.57 -9.15 -60.12
CA CYS A 9 -25.22 -8.97 -58.74
C CYS A 9 -25.00 -7.47 -58.46
N ALA A 10 -25.95 -6.82 -57.82
CA ALA A 10 -25.80 -5.44 -57.37
C ALA A 10 -25.00 -5.44 -56.05
N LEU A 11 -23.73 -4.99 -56.12
CA LEU A 11 -22.92 -4.70 -54.94
C LEU A 11 -23.45 -3.43 -54.26
N LEU A 12 -24.08 -3.58 -53.11
CA LEU A 12 -24.32 -2.51 -52.15
C LEU A 12 -23.01 -2.16 -51.42
N LEU A 13 -22.31 -1.14 -51.90
CA LEU A 13 -21.24 -0.47 -51.17
C LEU A 13 -21.87 0.45 -50.12
N GLY A 14 -22.02 -0.04 -48.90
CA GLY A 14 -22.26 0.82 -47.75
C GLY A 14 -20.98 1.59 -47.39
N PRO A 15 -21.09 2.84 -46.89
CA PRO A 15 -19.89 3.58 -46.49
C PRO A 15 -19.23 2.88 -45.29
N LEU A 16 -18.02 2.37 -45.52
CA LEU A 16 -17.10 2.05 -44.41
C LEU A 16 -16.83 3.37 -43.66
N GLN A 17 -17.45 3.54 -42.52
CA GLN A 17 -16.97 4.50 -41.54
C GLN A 17 -15.61 3.95 -41.05
N ALA A 18 -14.54 4.50 -41.61
CA ALA A 18 -13.21 4.36 -41.03
C ALA A 18 -13.27 5.04 -39.66
N HIS A 19 -13.39 4.24 -38.60
CA HIS A 19 -12.99 4.69 -37.28
C HIS A 19 -11.49 5.01 -37.43
N ALA A 20 -11.18 6.31 -37.45
CA ALA A 20 -9.81 6.75 -37.24
C ALA A 20 -9.43 6.18 -35.86
N ALA A 21 -8.63 5.13 -35.84
CA ALA A 21 -7.90 4.77 -34.65
C ALA A 21 -7.14 6.04 -34.28
N GLU A 22 -7.49 6.66 -33.17
CA GLU A 22 -6.65 7.67 -32.55
C GLU A 22 -5.27 7.04 -32.45
N LEU A 23 -4.35 7.54 -33.28
CA LEU A 23 -2.96 7.19 -33.18
C LEU A 23 -2.55 7.65 -31.79
N ARG A 24 -2.48 6.73 -30.83
CA ARG A 24 -1.86 6.99 -29.53
C ARG A 24 -0.48 7.52 -29.87
N GLN A 25 -0.23 8.78 -29.54
CA GLN A 25 1.11 9.31 -29.65
C GLN A 25 2.01 8.40 -28.81
N PRO A 26 3.14 7.92 -29.36
CA PRO A 26 4.08 7.16 -28.55
C PRO A 26 4.42 8.00 -27.33
N LEU A 27 4.43 7.37 -26.15
CA LEU A 27 4.86 8.03 -24.92
C LEU A 27 6.27 8.57 -25.15
N PRO A 28 6.59 9.79 -24.68
CA PRO A 28 7.94 10.30 -24.77
C PRO A 28 8.92 9.34 -24.09
N GLU A 29 10.03 9.06 -24.74
CA GLU A 29 11.10 8.21 -24.16
C GLU A 29 11.94 9.00 -23.14
N VAL A 30 11.84 10.35 -23.16
CA VAL A 30 12.58 11.25 -22.29
C VAL A 30 11.66 12.27 -21.64
N TYR A 31 11.75 12.37 -20.33
CA TYR A 31 11.04 13.37 -19.53
C TYR A 31 12.01 14.24 -18.75
N ALA A 32 11.63 15.49 -18.49
CA ALA A 32 12.29 16.36 -17.54
C ALA A 32 11.27 16.95 -16.58
N VAL A 33 11.34 16.55 -15.31
CA VAL A 33 10.54 17.11 -14.21
C VAL A 33 11.32 18.32 -13.67
N VAL A 34 10.73 19.50 -13.78
CA VAL A 34 11.46 20.77 -13.55
C VAL A 34 10.84 21.58 -12.40
N ASP A 35 11.66 22.41 -11.76
CA ASP A 35 11.26 23.36 -10.71
C ASP A 35 10.58 22.67 -9.50
N VAL A 36 11.12 21.52 -9.08
CA VAL A 36 10.62 20.72 -7.95
C VAL A 36 11.67 20.64 -6.83
N ARG A 37 11.21 20.48 -5.60
CA ARG A 37 12.07 20.09 -4.48
C ARG A 37 12.35 18.59 -4.58
N VAL A 38 13.59 18.17 -4.52
CA VAL A 38 13.97 16.76 -4.67
C VAL A 38 14.64 16.25 -3.40
N VAL A 39 14.02 15.30 -2.72
CA VAL A 39 14.62 14.55 -1.61
C VAL A 39 15.34 13.35 -2.22
N THR A 40 16.64 13.47 -2.40
CA THR A 40 17.43 12.43 -3.09
C THR A 40 17.60 11.16 -2.28
N GLU A 41 17.71 11.29 -0.97
CA GLU A 41 17.79 10.23 0.03
C GLU A 41 17.44 10.81 1.41
N PRO A 42 17.19 10.00 2.44
CA PRO A 42 16.94 10.49 3.79
C PRO A 42 18.01 11.50 4.26
N GLY A 43 17.58 12.67 4.71
CA GLY A 43 18.46 13.75 5.16
C GLY A 43 19.11 14.59 4.05
N ARG A 44 18.76 14.38 2.78
CA ARG A 44 19.36 15.12 1.67
C ARG A 44 18.33 15.61 0.66
N ALA A 45 18.14 16.91 0.60
CA ALA A 45 17.20 17.56 -0.32
C ALA A 45 17.88 18.65 -1.16
N ILE A 46 17.33 18.90 -2.35
CA ILE A 46 17.67 20.02 -3.25
C ILE A 46 16.38 20.81 -3.44
N GLU A 47 16.37 22.07 -3.01
CA GLU A 47 15.14 22.89 -2.92
C GLU A 47 14.51 23.23 -4.29
N SER A 48 15.31 23.36 -5.34
CA SER A 48 14.84 23.52 -6.72
C SER A 48 15.77 22.75 -7.64
N ALA A 49 15.24 21.73 -8.29
CA ALA A 49 16.01 20.85 -9.14
C ALA A 49 15.23 20.41 -10.37
N THR A 50 15.96 19.88 -11.34
CA THR A 50 15.45 19.15 -12.50
C THR A 50 15.86 17.70 -12.39
N ILE A 51 14.92 16.78 -12.67
CA ILE A 51 15.16 15.33 -12.83
C ILE A 51 14.97 15.01 -14.30
N VAL A 52 15.98 14.44 -14.95
CA VAL A 52 15.90 13.93 -16.32
C VAL A 52 15.77 12.42 -16.26
N ILE A 53 14.73 11.90 -16.90
CA ILE A 53 14.40 10.48 -16.99
C ILE A 53 14.51 10.06 -18.45
N ARG A 54 15.28 9.01 -18.73
CA ARG A 54 15.43 8.39 -20.05
C ARG A 54 15.32 6.89 -19.95
N ASP A 55 14.48 6.28 -20.77
CA ASP A 55 14.29 4.81 -20.86
C ASP A 55 14.06 4.15 -19.49
N GLY A 56 13.25 4.78 -18.63
CA GLY A 56 12.92 4.26 -17.29
C GLY A 56 13.98 4.52 -16.21
N VAL A 57 15.11 5.15 -16.55
CA VAL A 57 16.24 5.40 -15.64
C VAL A 57 16.43 6.90 -15.44
N ILE A 58 16.86 7.30 -14.24
CA ILE A 58 17.27 8.68 -13.94
C ILE A 58 18.60 8.92 -14.63
N GLU A 59 18.60 9.79 -15.65
CA GLU A 59 19.81 10.20 -16.37
C GLU A 59 20.60 11.25 -15.57
N ALA A 60 19.90 12.23 -15.03
CA ALA A 60 20.50 13.31 -14.26
C ALA A 60 19.53 13.89 -13.23
N VAL A 61 20.06 14.42 -12.12
CA VAL A 61 19.31 15.17 -11.10
C VAL A 61 20.19 16.27 -10.50
N GLY A 62 19.65 17.48 -10.36
CA GLY A 62 20.40 18.59 -9.75
C GLY A 62 19.77 19.95 -10.02
N ALA A 63 20.30 20.98 -9.31
CA ALA A 63 19.86 22.37 -9.48
C ALA A 63 20.29 22.97 -10.80
N ASP A 64 21.44 22.54 -11.32
CA ASP A 64 22.06 23.09 -12.56
C ASP A 64 21.82 22.19 -13.78
N VAL A 65 20.90 21.19 -13.67
CA VAL A 65 20.58 20.29 -14.76
C VAL A 65 19.63 20.98 -15.73
N GLU A 66 20.05 21.10 -16.98
CA GLU A 66 19.21 21.62 -18.07
C GLU A 66 18.43 20.47 -18.74
N PRO A 67 17.12 20.66 -18.99
CA PRO A 67 16.34 19.68 -19.72
C PRO A 67 16.92 19.44 -21.14
N PRO A 68 17.11 18.20 -21.57
CA PRO A 68 17.47 17.86 -22.94
C PRO A 68 16.42 18.37 -23.94
N ALA A 69 16.87 18.71 -25.18
CA ALA A 69 15.98 19.26 -26.20
C ALA A 69 14.89 18.27 -26.67
N ASP A 70 15.10 16.98 -26.46
CA ASP A 70 14.18 15.88 -26.78
C ASP A 70 13.26 15.50 -25.62
N ALA A 71 13.41 16.13 -24.43
CA ALA A 71 12.62 15.82 -23.26
C ALA A 71 11.23 16.46 -23.30
N ALA A 72 10.21 15.69 -22.92
CA ALA A 72 8.91 16.21 -22.55
C ALA A 72 9.01 16.87 -21.17
N ILE A 73 8.73 18.17 -21.11
CA ILE A 73 8.83 18.94 -19.88
C ILE A 73 7.58 18.71 -19.02
N VAL A 74 7.79 18.23 -17.80
CA VAL A 74 6.76 18.11 -16.76
C VAL A 74 6.96 19.26 -15.77
N ARG A 75 6.01 20.19 -15.76
CA ARG A 75 6.02 21.36 -14.89
C ARG A 75 4.66 21.48 -14.19
N PHE A 76 4.68 21.81 -12.91
CA PHE A 76 3.48 22.01 -12.13
C PHE A 76 3.16 23.50 -12.01
N GLU A 77 2.05 23.92 -12.60
CA GLU A 77 1.56 25.30 -12.45
C GLU A 77 0.94 25.42 -11.05
N ARG A 78 1.41 26.41 -10.27
CA ARG A 78 0.98 26.62 -8.87
C ARG A 78 0.75 28.09 -8.60
N GLY A 79 -0.20 28.36 -7.69
CA GLY A 79 -0.37 29.68 -7.10
C GLY A 79 0.73 29.98 -6.07
N ASP A 80 0.91 31.27 -5.78
CA ASP A 80 1.94 31.74 -4.82
C ASP A 80 1.75 31.17 -3.40
N ASP A 81 0.52 30.78 -3.02
CA ASP A 81 0.17 30.26 -1.69
C ASP A 81 0.17 28.71 -1.62
N GLN A 82 0.48 28.00 -2.70
CA GLN A 82 0.50 26.54 -2.71
C GLN A 82 1.87 25.98 -2.29
N PRO A 83 1.91 24.86 -1.51
CA PRO A 83 3.18 24.25 -1.12
C PRO A 83 3.97 23.74 -2.34
N PRO A 84 5.30 23.66 -2.26
CA PRO A 84 6.13 23.15 -3.34
C PRO A 84 5.81 21.68 -3.63
N ILE A 85 5.96 21.27 -4.90
CA ILE A 85 5.99 19.84 -5.21
C ILE A 85 7.32 19.27 -4.72
N SER A 86 7.26 18.31 -3.84
CA SER A 86 8.40 17.54 -3.36
C SER A 86 8.43 16.18 -4.05
N VAL A 87 9.58 15.80 -4.57
CA VAL A 87 9.81 14.50 -5.20
C VAL A 87 10.63 13.65 -4.26
N TYR A 88 10.08 12.49 -3.89
CA TYR A 88 10.71 11.49 -3.04
C TYR A 88 11.09 10.25 -3.87
N PRO A 89 12.08 9.44 -3.42
CA PRO A 89 12.27 8.10 -3.97
C PRO A 89 10.97 7.29 -3.83
N GLY A 90 10.68 6.46 -4.82
CA GLY A 90 9.55 5.55 -4.75
C GLY A 90 9.58 4.70 -3.49
N LEU A 91 8.44 4.59 -2.80
CA LEU A 91 8.31 3.79 -1.59
C LEU A 91 8.35 2.30 -1.95
N ILE A 92 8.94 1.50 -1.07
CA ILE A 92 9.10 0.06 -1.23
C ILE A 92 8.41 -0.62 -0.04
N ASP A 93 7.39 -1.44 -0.31
CA ASP A 93 6.76 -2.24 0.74
C ASP A 93 7.46 -3.60 0.88
N PRO A 94 8.04 -3.93 2.04
CA PRO A 94 8.73 -5.19 2.27
C PRO A 94 7.79 -6.37 2.60
N TYR A 95 6.46 -6.19 2.61
CA TYR A 95 5.53 -7.25 3.04
C TYR A 95 4.09 -7.05 2.51
N LEU A 96 3.88 -7.16 1.22
CA LEU A 96 2.55 -7.14 0.59
C LEU A 96 2.00 -8.57 0.49
N VAL A 97 1.03 -8.92 1.33
CA VAL A 97 0.39 -10.24 1.28
C VAL A 97 -0.59 -10.32 0.11
N VAL A 98 -0.48 -11.39 -0.69
CA VAL A 98 -1.28 -11.63 -1.90
C VAL A 98 -2.03 -12.95 -1.78
N GLY A 99 -3.36 -12.92 -1.92
CA GLY A 99 -4.22 -14.07 -1.72
C GLY A 99 -4.37 -14.44 -0.24
N GLY A 100 -5.20 -15.42 0.06
CA GLY A 100 -5.37 -15.93 1.43
C GLY A 100 -6.56 -15.37 2.19
N ASP A 101 -7.42 -14.57 1.58
CA ASP A 101 -8.71 -14.23 2.18
C ASP A 101 -9.59 -15.47 2.26
N ASP A 102 -9.97 -15.85 3.49
CA ASP A 102 -10.84 -16.98 3.81
C ASP A 102 -12.27 -16.86 3.22
N ASN A 103 -12.55 -15.81 2.44
CA ASN A 103 -13.83 -15.51 1.80
C ASN A 103 -13.86 -15.71 0.29
N GLU A 104 -12.75 -15.98 -0.35
CA GLU A 104 -12.85 -16.57 -1.67
C GLU A 104 -13.24 -18.04 -1.48
N GLU A 105 -14.56 -18.31 -1.55
CA GLU A 105 -15.03 -19.59 -2.05
C GLU A 105 -14.18 -19.84 -3.30
N SER A 106 -13.18 -20.66 -3.15
CA SER A 106 -12.36 -21.16 -4.24
C SER A 106 -13.27 -21.93 -5.19
N GLY A 107 -13.96 -21.14 -6.03
CA GLY A 107 -14.62 -21.57 -7.25
C GLY A 107 -13.56 -21.84 -8.32
N GLY A 108 -12.59 -22.58 -7.98
CA GLY A 108 -11.52 -23.07 -8.81
C GLY A 108 -11.12 -24.41 -8.28
N ASP A 109 -12.01 -25.38 -8.51
CA ASP A 109 -11.71 -26.79 -8.37
C ASP A 109 -10.51 -27.15 -9.24
N GLU A 110 -9.35 -27.13 -8.65
CA GLU A 110 -8.47 -28.28 -8.76
C GLU A 110 -8.02 -28.57 -7.33
N GLU A 111 -8.70 -29.50 -6.67
CA GLU A 111 -8.11 -30.34 -5.65
C GLU A 111 -6.80 -30.87 -6.25
N SER A 112 -5.72 -30.10 -6.16
CA SER A 112 -4.40 -30.67 -6.36
C SER A 112 -4.31 -31.77 -5.30
N GLU A 113 -4.37 -33.03 -5.74
CA GLU A 113 -4.31 -34.19 -4.87
C GLU A 113 -3.20 -33.96 -3.84
N PRO A 114 -3.48 -34.12 -2.51
CA PRO A 114 -2.48 -33.90 -1.49
C PRO A 114 -1.22 -34.68 -1.86
N VAL A 115 -0.09 -33.98 -2.02
CA VAL A 115 1.16 -34.64 -2.31
C VAL A 115 1.42 -35.62 -1.17
N PRO A 116 1.56 -36.94 -1.43
CA PRO A 116 1.72 -37.93 -0.39
C PRO A 116 2.88 -37.58 0.55
N GLY A 117 2.61 -37.54 1.85
CA GLY A 117 3.58 -37.21 2.89
C GLY A 117 3.79 -35.73 3.16
N ARG A 118 3.03 -34.81 2.50
CA ARG A 118 3.11 -33.37 2.72
C ARG A 118 1.94 -32.87 3.54
N HIS A 119 2.23 -32.07 4.57
CA HIS A 119 1.18 -31.40 5.34
C HIS A 119 0.63 -30.19 4.56
N PRO A 120 -0.69 -29.97 4.45
CA PRO A 120 -1.28 -28.90 3.64
C PRO A 120 -0.80 -27.49 3.99
N LEU A 121 -0.51 -27.24 5.29
CA LEU A 121 -0.01 -25.96 5.77
C LEU A 121 1.50 -25.74 5.55
N ILE A 122 2.22 -26.74 5.03
CA ILE A 122 3.66 -26.68 4.80
C ILE A 122 3.91 -26.62 3.29
N ARG A 123 4.17 -25.44 2.77
CA ARG A 123 4.21 -25.14 1.33
C ARG A 123 5.50 -24.39 0.91
N PRO A 124 6.71 -24.82 1.32
CA PRO A 124 7.93 -24.04 1.12
C PRO A 124 8.33 -23.92 -0.37
N ASP A 125 7.84 -24.79 -1.25
CA ASP A 125 8.03 -24.75 -2.70
C ASP A 125 6.99 -23.89 -3.43
N HIS A 126 5.97 -23.39 -2.73
CA HIS A 126 4.95 -22.53 -3.32
C HIS A 126 5.55 -21.21 -3.79
N GLN A 127 5.14 -20.77 -4.96
CA GLN A 127 5.44 -19.46 -5.55
C GLN A 127 4.17 -18.83 -6.08
N LEU A 128 4.09 -17.51 -6.00
CA LEU A 128 2.99 -16.77 -6.63
C LEU A 128 3.07 -16.91 -8.15
N GLU A 129 1.95 -17.22 -8.76
CA GLU A 129 1.82 -17.33 -10.22
C GLU A 129 1.50 -15.96 -10.84
N ALA A 130 1.76 -15.80 -12.13
CA ALA A 130 1.46 -14.56 -12.85
C ALA A 130 -0.04 -14.20 -12.82
N ALA A 131 -0.92 -15.19 -12.70
CA ALA A 131 -2.36 -14.99 -12.57
C ALA A 131 -2.79 -14.40 -11.21
N ALA A 132 -1.93 -14.51 -10.20
CA ALA A 132 -2.17 -13.95 -8.87
C ALA A 132 -1.83 -12.45 -8.77
N TRP A 133 -1.62 -11.74 -9.89
CA TRP A 133 -1.38 -10.29 -9.87
C TRP A 133 -2.60 -9.53 -9.34
N PRO A 134 -2.53 -8.91 -8.16
CA PRO A 134 -3.66 -8.28 -7.51
C PRO A 134 -3.81 -6.83 -8.03
N ALA A 135 -4.39 -6.65 -9.21
CA ALA A 135 -4.42 -5.36 -9.90
C ALA A 135 -5.02 -4.23 -9.06
N ASP A 136 -6.12 -4.48 -8.36
CA ASP A 136 -6.79 -3.48 -7.52
C ASP A 136 -5.92 -3.10 -6.31
N THR A 137 -5.34 -4.08 -5.62
CA THR A 137 -4.40 -3.84 -4.51
C THR A 137 -3.16 -3.09 -4.98
N VAL A 138 -2.60 -3.45 -6.15
CA VAL A 138 -1.48 -2.73 -6.76
C VAL A 138 -1.83 -1.27 -7.03
N ASP A 139 -3.04 -0.99 -7.52
CA ASP A 139 -3.52 0.38 -7.73
C ASP A 139 -3.66 1.16 -6.43
N GLU A 140 -4.14 0.53 -5.34
CA GLU A 140 -4.22 1.15 -4.02
C GLU A 140 -2.83 1.47 -3.46
N TYR A 141 -1.87 0.53 -3.53
CA TYR A 141 -0.50 0.74 -3.11
C TYR A 141 0.19 1.84 -3.92
N ARG A 142 -0.04 1.88 -5.23
CA ARG A 142 0.47 2.95 -6.09
C ARG A 142 -0.08 4.31 -5.68
N ARG A 143 -1.37 4.42 -5.34
CA ARG A 143 -1.97 5.67 -4.82
C ARG A 143 -1.35 6.11 -3.51
N ALA A 144 -0.85 5.19 -2.71
CA ALA A 144 -0.09 5.47 -1.50
C ALA A 144 1.41 5.73 -1.77
N GLY A 145 1.85 5.83 -3.03
CA GLY A 145 3.24 6.14 -3.38
C GLY A 145 4.19 4.94 -3.40
N PHE A 146 3.69 3.72 -3.21
CA PHE A 146 4.52 2.54 -3.36
C PHE A 146 4.80 2.26 -4.83
N THR A 147 6.06 2.09 -5.17
CA THR A 147 6.52 1.80 -6.53
C THR A 147 6.99 0.38 -6.71
N SER A 148 7.35 -0.28 -5.61
CA SER A 148 7.80 -1.67 -5.57
C SER A 148 7.30 -2.34 -4.31
N ALA A 149 7.07 -3.66 -4.36
CA ALA A 149 6.68 -4.43 -3.19
C ALA A 149 7.23 -5.86 -3.24
N LEU A 150 7.53 -6.39 -2.04
CA LEU A 150 7.76 -7.80 -1.83
C LEU A 150 6.40 -8.49 -1.67
N MET A 151 5.96 -9.21 -2.69
CA MET A 151 4.69 -9.93 -2.70
C MET A 151 4.84 -11.28 -2.01
N VAL A 152 4.00 -11.51 -1.00
CA VAL A 152 4.08 -12.65 -0.08
C VAL A 152 2.85 -13.53 -0.24
N PRO A 153 2.99 -14.86 -0.38
CA PRO A 153 1.84 -15.76 -0.39
C PRO A 153 1.02 -15.67 0.90
N GLY A 154 -0.32 -15.59 0.80
CA GLY A 154 -1.21 -15.37 1.94
C GLY A 154 -1.55 -16.61 2.76
N SER A 155 -1.47 -17.83 2.20
CA SER A 155 -1.98 -19.04 2.84
C SER A 155 -0.91 -20.05 3.23
N GLY A 156 -1.15 -20.78 4.32
CA GLY A 156 -0.26 -21.80 4.87
C GLY A 156 0.58 -21.31 6.05
N MET A 157 0.95 -22.21 6.96
CA MET A 157 1.83 -21.90 8.09
C MET A 157 3.27 -21.64 7.65
N LEU A 158 3.78 -22.42 6.70
CA LEU A 158 4.95 -22.14 5.88
C LEU A 158 4.43 -21.84 4.49
N ARG A 159 4.36 -20.55 4.14
CA ARG A 159 3.57 -20.02 3.01
C ARG A 159 4.23 -20.22 1.65
N GLY A 160 5.56 -20.32 1.62
CA GLY A 160 6.35 -20.37 0.40
C GLY A 160 7.20 -19.14 0.20
N ARG A 161 7.58 -18.91 -1.06
CA ARG A 161 8.58 -17.91 -1.46
C ARG A 161 7.92 -16.64 -1.97
N SER A 162 8.41 -15.51 -1.51
CA SER A 162 8.02 -14.20 -2.02
C SER A 162 8.75 -13.85 -3.32
N LEU A 163 8.15 -12.92 -4.05
CA LEU A 163 8.74 -12.29 -5.21
C LEU A 163 8.76 -10.77 -5.03
N LEU A 164 9.76 -10.12 -5.61
CA LEU A 164 9.87 -8.67 -5.64
C LEU A 164 9.44 -8.17 -7.01
N ALA A 165 8.54 -7.19 -7.05
CA ALA A 165 8.06 -6.59 -8.28
C ALA A 165 7.89 -5.07 -8.15
N ASN A 166 8.06 -4.35 -9.28
CA ASN A 166 7.56 -3.00 -9.42
C ASN A 166 6.03 -3.02 -9.51
N LEU A 167 5.36 -1.97 -9.04
CA LEU A 167 3.90 -1.85 -9.06
C LEU A 167 3.40 -1.13 -10.32
N GLY A 168 4.09 -1.33 -11.44
CA GLY A 168 3.78 -0.75 -12.74
C GLY A 168 2.58 -1.37 -13.44
N GLY A 169 2.29 -0.93 -14.66
CA GLY A 169 1.29 -1.55 -15.52
C GLY A 169 1.76 -2.85 -16.17
N GLY A 170 0.84 -3.61 -16.78
CA GLY A 170 1.20 -4.78 -17.59
C GLY A 170 1.31 -6.11 -16.84
N GLY A 171 0.99 -6.16 -15.54
CA GLY A 171 0.98 -7.39 -14.74
C GLY A 171 2.37 -7.85 -14.28
N LEU A 172 2.41 -9.02 -13.61
CA LEU A 172 3.62 -9.52 -12.96
C LEU A 172 4.82 -9.67 -13.90
N SER A 173 4.63 -10.26 -15.07
CA SER A 173 5.74 -10.55 -15.99
C SER A 173 6.49 -9.31 -16.50
N ALA A 174 5.80 -8.15 -16.53
CA ALA A 174 6.41 -6.88 -16.93
C ALA A 174 7.16 -6.18 -15.79
N ASN A 175 6.85 -6.54 -14.55
CA ASN A 175 7.29 -5.83 -13.35
C ASN A 175 8.19 -6.66 -12.43
N LEU A 176 8.40 -7.95 -12.72
CA LEU A 176 9.17 -8.85 -11.86
C LEU A 176 10.64 -8.44 -11.79
N LEU A 177 11.12 -8.19 -10.59
CA LEU A 177 12.53 -7.87 -10.30
C LEU A 177 13.31 -9.09 -9.79
N ASP A 178 12.69 -9.90 -8.90
CA ASP A 178 13.25 -11.15 -8.38
C ASP A 178 12.12 -12.10 -7.99
N SER A 179 12.27 -13.39 -8.26
CA SER A 179 11.25 -14.42 -8.07
C SER A 179 11.44 -15.31 -6.85
N ASP A 180 12.51 -15.15 -6.08
CA ASP A 180 12.90 -16.09 -5.00
C ASP A 180 13.62 -15.37 -3.85
N VAL A 181 12.93 -14.39 -3.23
CA VAL A 181 13.56 -13.49 -2.27
C VAL A 181 13.64 -14.09 -0.87
N ALA A 182 12.53 -14.55 -0.30
CA ALA A 182 12.46 -15.02 1.07
C ALA A 182 11.41 -16.11 1.26
N GLN A 183 11.59 -16.96 2.26
CA GLN A 183 10.54 -17.86 2.77
C GLN A 183 9.69 -17.14 3.81
N HIS A 184 8.39 -17.44 3.85
CA HIS A 184 7.44 -16.81 4.75
C HIS A 184 6.74 -17.81 5.65
N ALA A 185 6.60 -17.46 6.93
CA ALA A 185 5.97 -18.32 7.92
C ALA A 185 5.19 -17.55 8.99
N HIS A 186 4.22 -18.23 9.62
CA HIS A 186 3.58 -17.83 10.86
C HIS A 186 3.03 -19.06 11.63
N LEU A 187 2.69 -18.89 12.91
CA LEU A 187 2.24 -20.01 13.76
C LEU A 187 0.72 -20.11 13.92
N HIS A 188 -0.05 -19.19 13.35
CA HIS A 188 -1.46 -19.03 13.70
C HIS A 188 -2.45 -19.67 12.73
N GLU A 189 -1.97 -20.18 11.62
CA GLU A 189 -2.79 -20.97 10.70
C GLU A 189 -3.29 -22.25 11.36
N ARG A 190 -4.55 -22.58 11.09
CA ARG A 190 -5.20 -23.82 11.57
C ARG A 190 -5.66 -24.63 10.37
N HIS A 191 -5.66 -25.94 10.54
CA HIS A 191 -6.19 -26.79 9.49
C HIS A 191 -7.70 -26.55 9.35
N PRO A 192 -8.22 -26.23 8.16
CA PRO A 192 -9.63 -25.86 7.97
C PRO A 192 -10.62 -26.96 8.39
N ASP A 193 -10.27 -28.23 8.18
CA ASP A 193 -11.11 -29.39 8.52
C ASP A 193 -11.04 -29.82 9.99
N GLY A 194 -10.43 -29.04 10.87
CA GLY A 194 -10.25 -29.39 12.28
C GLY A 194 -9.20 -30.47 12.53
N ALA A 195 -8.39 -30.83 11.51
CA ALA A 195 -7.27 -31.74 11.68
C ALA A 195 -6.07 -31.05 12.39
N TYR A 196 -5.02 -31.78 12.67
CA TYR A 196 -3.80 -31.24 13.24
C TYR A 196 -3.12 -30.27 12.26
N PRO A 197 -2.56 -29.13 12.75
CA PRO A 197 -2.55 -28.60 14.10
C PRO A 197 -3.78 -27.75 14.44
N GLN A 198 -4.29 -27.88 15.68
CA GLN A 198 -5.42 -27.07 16.19
C GLN A 198 -5.03 -26.22 17.41
N SER A 199 -3.73 -26.11 17.68
CA SER A 199 -3.20 -25.32 18.79
C SER A 199 -1.82 -24.79 18.46
N LEU A 200 -1.43 -23.70 19.13
CA LEU A 200 -0.09 -23.11 18.99
C LEU A 200 1.02 -24.13 19.26
N MET A 201 0.84 -25.01 20.27
CA MET A 201 1.78 -26.09 20.54
C MET A 201 1.93 -27.06 19.35
N GLY A 202 0.81 -27.39 18.70
CA GLY A 202 0.82 -28.21 17.50
C GLY A 202 1.53 -27.51 16.34
N SER A 203 1.25 -26.23 16.13
CA SER A 203 1.93 -25.43 15.09
C SER A 203 3.46 -25.36 15.31
N VAL A 204 3.90 -25.08 16.53
CA VAL A 204 5.32 -25.10 16.91
C VAL A 204 5.95 -26.46 16.66
N ALA A 205 5.26 -27.54 17.02
CA ALA A 205 5.75 -28.91 16.82
C ALA A 205 5.86 -29.25 15.33
N LEU A 206 4.87 -28.90 14.54
CA LEU A 206 4.87 -29.10 13.08
C LEU A 206 5.98 -28.33 12.39
N PHE A 207 6.13 -27.05 12.71
CA PHE A 207 7.19 -26.20 12.14
C PHE A 207 8.59 -26.74 12.50
N ARG A 208 8.83 -27.07 13.78
CA ARG A 208 10.09 -27.66 14.24
C ARG A 208 10.39 -28.99 13.52
N GLN A 209 9.38 -29.87 13.39
CA GLN A 209 9.53 -31.12 12.67
C GLN A 209 9.94 -30.86 11.20
N THR A 210 9.29 -29.90 10.53
CA THR A 210 9.61 -29.54 9.15
C THR A 210 11.06 -29.10 8.98
N LEU A 211 11.59 -28.23 9.87
CA LEU A 211 13.00 -27.82 9.83
C LEU A 211 13.94 -29.00 10.08
N MET A 212 13.60 -29.90 11.02
CA MET A 212 14.41 -31.09 11.29
C MET A 212 14.43 -32.06 10.11
N ASP A 213 13.31 -32.28 9.45
CA ASP A 213 13.19 -33.12 8.27
C ASP A 213 13.98 -32.54 7.09
N ALA A 214 13.91 -31.21 6.87
CA ALA A 214 14.71 -30.53 5.86
C ALA A 214 16.20 -30.67 6.12
N ALA A 215 16.65 -30.46 7.35
CA ALA A 215 18.05 -30.63 7.74
C ALA A 215 18.51 -32.11 7.61
N TRP A 216 17.64 -33.06 7.93
CA TRP A 216 17.94 -34.48 7.73
C TRP A 216 18.07 -34.80 6.25
N GLN A 217 17.13 -34.35 5.42
CA GLN A 217 17.12 -34.61 3.98
C GLN A 217 18.37 -34.03 3.31
N ALA A 218 18.77 -32.80 3.64
CA ALA A 218 20.00 -32.19 3.14
C ALA A 218 21.24 -33.05 3.44
N ARG A 219 21.37 -33.51 4.70
CA ARG A 219 22.48 -34.40 5.09
C ARG A 219 22.44 -35.77 4.40
N ALA A 220 21.26 -36.37 4.31
CA ALA A 220 21.08 -37.67 3.66
C ALA A 220 21.44 -37.60 2.16
N ARG A 221 21.08 -36.52 1.46
CA ARG A 221 21.44 -36.29 0.07
C ARG A 221 22.93 -36.05 -0.13
N ALA A 222 23.56 -35.28 0.74
CA ALA A 222 25.00 -35.07 0.71
C ALA A 222 25.74 -36.39 0.89
N ALA A 223 25.40 -37.22 1.89
CA ALA A 223 25.99 -38.53 2.11
C ALA A 223 25.77 -39.50 0.92
N TRP A 224 24.58 -39.47 0.31
CA TRP A 224 24.32 -40.28 -0.88
C TRP A 224 25.13 -39.80 -2.09
N SER A 225 25.29 -38.49 -2.29
CA SER A 225 26.08 -37.93 -3.39
C SER A 225 27.57 -38.31 -3.27
N GLU A 226 28.11 -38.41 -2.05
CA GLU A 226 29.47 -38.87 -1.77
C GLU A 226 29.63 -40.39 -2.00
N ASN A 227 28.58 -41.16 -1.75
CA ASN A 227 28.61 -42.62 -1.93
C ASN A 227 27.28 -43.13 -2.52
N PRO A 228 27.11 -43.09 -3.86
CA PRO A 228 25.89 -43.56 -4.54
C PRO A 228 25.62 -45.08 -4.45
N ALA A 229 26.53 -45.85 -3.84
CA ALA A 229 26.29 -47.27 -3.55
C ALA A 229 25.33 -47.49 -2.38
N GLN A 230 25.07 -46.44 -1.58
CA GLN A 230 24.04 -46.46 -0.55
C GLN A 230 22.62 -46.37 -1.14
N ALA A 231 21.62 -46.76 -0.35
CA ALA A 231 20.23 -46.57 -0.75
C ALA A 231 19.94 -45.07 -0.93
N ARG A 232 19.31 -44.73 -2.05
CA ARG A 232 18.90 -43.36 -2.32
C ARG A 232 17.88 -42.94 -1.23
N PRO A 233 18.09 -41.80 -0.56
CA PRO A 233 17.11 -41.31 0.41
C PRO A 233 15.78 -41.00 -0.28
N GLU A 234 14.69 -41.25 0.45
CA GLU A 234 13.34 -40.85 0.00
C GLU A 234 13.34 -39.34 -0.26
N TRP A 235 12.76 -38.96 -1.40
CA TRP A 235 12.62 -37.56 -1.76
C TRP A 235 11.27 -37.05 -1.24
N LEU A 236 11.31 -36.05 -0.36
CA LEU A 236 10.13 -35.37 0.16
C LEU A 236 9.94 -34.09 -0.66
N PRO A 237 8.93 -34.06 -1.57
CA PRO A 237 8.67 -32.90 -2.39
C PRO A 237 8.44 -31.63 -1.53
N GLY A 238 9.00 -30.51 -1.96
CA GLY A 238 8.84 -29.22 -1.30
C GLY A 238 9.83 -28.95 -0.15
N ILE A 239 10.21 -29.93 0.64
CA ILE A 239 11.15 -29.72 1.77
C ILE A 239 12.54 -29.26 1.27
N ASP A 240 12.94 -29.67 0.07
CA ASP A 240 14.18 -29.20 -0.55
C ASP A 240 14.23 -27.67 -0.74
N ALA A 241 13.09 -27.01 -0.88
CA ALA A 241 13.01 -25.57 -1.00
C ALA A 241 13.45 -24.82 0.27
N LEU A 242 13.60 -25.54 1.42
CA LEU A 242 14.16 -24.98 2.65
C LEU A 242 15.70 -25.07 2.72
N ALA A 243 16.36 -25.72 1.77
CA ALA A 243 17.81 -25.86 1.80
C ALA A 243 18.55 -24.50 1.82
N PRO A 244 18.15 -23.47 1.01
CA PRO A 244 18.77 -22.15 1.08
C PRO A 244 18.54 -21.45 2.43
N VAL A 245 17.36 -21.62 3.05
CA VAL A 245 17.07 -21.08 4.39
C VAL A 245 17.98 -21.69 5.44
N LEU A 246 18.13 -23.02 5.42
CA LEU A 246 19.02 -23.74 6.37
C LEU A 246 20.51 -23.43 6.13
N GLY A 247 20.87 -23.03 4.90
CA GLY A 247 22.22 -22.60 4.52
C GLY A 247 22.52 -21.14 4.87
N GLY A 248 21.52 -20.35 5.23
CA GLY A 248 21.64 -18.89 5.43
C GLY A 248 21.74 -18.09 4.13
N ASP A 249 21.43 -18.71 2.98
CA ASP A 249 21.46 -18.07 1.66
C ASP A 249 20.13 -17.38 1.31
N GLN A 250 19.04 -17.70 2.04
CA GLN A 250 17.71 -17.12 1.87
C GLN A 250 17.11 -16.78 3.23
N PRO A 251 16.58 -15.55 3.44
CA PRO A 251 15.96 -15.19 4.70
C PRO A 251 14.63 -15.92 4.94
N LEU A 252 14.33 -16.13 6.23
CA LEU A 252 13.03 -16.57 6.73
C LEU A 252 12.32 -15.37 7.36
N VAL A 253 11.27 -14.89 6.72
CA VAL A 253 10.40 -13.84 7.24
C VAL A 253 9.29 -14.49 8.07
N PHE A 254 9.21 -14.15 9.34
CA PHE A 254 8.30 -14.77 10.27
C PHE A 254 7.35 -13.73 10.88
N GLU A 255 6.05 -13.90 10.65
CA GLU A 255 5.01 -13.02 11.19
C GLU A 255 4.63 -13.42 12.62
N SER A 256 4.62 -12.44 13.52
CA SER A 256 4.25 -12.58 14.93
C SER A 256 3.00 -11.77 15.26
N ARG A 257 2.19 -12.24 16.22
CA ARG A 257 0.95 -11.58 16.66
C ARG A 257 1.07 -10.80 17.95
N ASP A 258 2.04 -11.14 18.76
CA ASP A 258 2.31 -10.49 20.05
C ASP A 258 3.80 -10.64 20.44
N VAL A 259 4.21 -9.93 21.46
CA VAL A 259 5.61 -9.94 21.93
C VAL A 259 6.08 -11.33 22.38
N LEU A 260 5.20 -12.14 22.95
CA LEU A 260 5.56 -13.51 23.38
C LEU A 260 5.70 -14.45 22.18
N ASP A 261 4.94 -14.19 21.14
CA ASP A 261 5.05 -14.93 19.88
C ASP A 261 6.40 -14.64 19.21
N SER A 262 6.81 -13.37 19.14
CA SER A 262 8.13 -12.98 18.64
C SER A 262 9.26 -13.70 19.42
N LEU A 263 9.17 -13.75 20.75
CA LEU A 263 10.17 -14.45 21.56
C LEU A 263 10.19 -15.97 21.33
N ARG A 264 9.02 -16.58 21.10
CA ARG A 264 8.92 -18.01 20.74
C ARG A 264 9.55 -18.29 19.38
N ILE A 265 9.33 -17.39 18.41
CA ILE A 265 9.91 -17.50 17.06
C ILE A 265 11.43 -17.43 17.14
N LEU A 266 12.00 -16.50 17.92
CA LEU A 266 13.43 -16.40 18.14
C LEU A 266 14.02 -17.71 18.73
N ASP A 267 13.32 -18.32 19.70
CA ASP A 267 13.74 -19.59 20.31
C ASP A 267 13.52 -20.80 19.37
N LEU A 268 12.45 -20.76 18.57
CA LEU A 268 12.08 -21.84 17.65
C LEU A 268 13.02 -21.95 16.45
N VAL A 269 13.37 -20.82 15.83
CA VAL A 269 14.22 -20.75 14.63
C VAL A 269 15.67 -21.01 15.01
N GLY A 270 16.13 -20.49 16.15
CA GLY A 270 17.48 -20.68 16.64
C GLY A 270 18.53 -19.91 15.84
N GLU A 271 19.80 -20.26 16.08
CA GLU A 271 20.95 -19.65 15.41
C GLU A 271 21.20 -20.29 14.04
N GLY A 272 21.66 -19.50 13.07
CA GLY A 272 22.12 -19.96 11.76
C GLY A 272 21.13 -19.79 10.62
N ILE A 273 19.90 -19.38 10.90
CA ILE A 273 18.91 -18.97 9.90
C ILE A 273 18.84 -17.43 9.89
N ASP A 274 18.89 -16.83 8.71
CA ASP A 274 18.68 -15.38 8.54
C ASP A 274 17.20 -15.06 8.75
N LEU A 275 16.88 -14.63 9.99
CA LEU A 275 15.51 -14.37 10.44
C LEU A 275 15.16 -12.89 10.32
N VAL A 276 13.99 -12.61 9.77
CA VAL A 276 13.33 -11.29 9.78
C VAL A 276 11.97 -11.45 10.45
N LEU A 277 11.63 -10.56 11.39
CA LEU A 277 10.33 -10.59 12.07
C LEU A 277 9.37 -9.57 11.45
N VAL A 278 8.14 -9.99 11.18
CA VAL A 278 7.03 -9.06 10.99
C VAL A 278 6.43 -8.80 12.36
N GLY A 279 6.54 -7.55 12.81
CA GLY A 279 6.16 -7.14 14.15
C GLY A 279 4.65 -6.88 14.29
N HIS A 280 4.26 -6.50 15.49
CA HIS A 280 2.84 -6.31 15.88
C HIS A 280 2.62 -5.05 16.75
N GLY A 281 3.67 -4.21 16.99
CA GLY A 281 3.58 -2.94 17.72
C GLY A 281 3.75 -3.02 19.24
N GLU A 282 4.08 -4.18 19.81
CA GLU A 282 4.30 -4.38 21.25
C GLU A 282 5.78 -4.60 21.64
N GLU A 283 6.70 -4.52 20.70
CA GLU A 283 8.13 -4.82 20.88
C GLU A 283 8.76 -3.94 21.94
N TYR A 284 8.24 -2.72 22.16
CA TYR A 284 8.68 -1.81 23.23
C TYR A 284 8.61 -2.44 24.64
N LYS A 285 7.72 -3.43 24.85
CA LYS A 285 7.59 -4.14 26.15
C LYS A 285 8.82 -4.97 26.49
N ARG A 286 9.59 -5.43 25.50
CA ARG A 286 10.66 -6.39 25.64
C ARG A 286 11.90 -6.08 24.78
N LEU A 287 12.23 -4.81 24.57
CA LEU A 287 13.33 -4.35 23.71
C LEU A 287 14.68 -5.05 23.98
N GLY A 288 14.96 -5.40 25.23
CA GLY A 288 16.19 -6.06 25.61
C GLY A 288 16.34 -7.50 25.14
N ASP A 289 15.25 -8.14 24.74
CA ASP A 289 15.22 -9.54 24.30
C ASP A 289 15.37 -9.66 22.78
N PHE A 290 15.19 -8.56 22.03
CA PHE A 290 15.41 -8.54 20.58
C PHE A 290 16.88 -8.27 20.26
N GLY A 291 17.47 -9.13 19.44
CA GLY A 291 18.84 -8.97 18.97
C GLY A 291 18.95 -7.81 17.97
N ARG A 292 20.03 -7.05 18.00
CA ARG A 292 20.30 -5.96 17.05
C ARG A 292 20.46 -6.41 15.60
N SER A 293 20.64 -7.71 15.38
CA SER A 293 20.83 -8.28 14.05
C SER A 293 19.54 -8.79 13.38
N VAL A 294 18.41 -8.84 14.11
CA VAL A 294 17.14 -9.31 13.56
C VAL A 294 16.34 -8.12 13.06
N PRO A 295 16.17 -7.94 11.73
CA PRO A 295 15.35 -6.88 11.19
C PRO A 295 13.88 -7.07 11.55
N HIS A 296 13.16 -5.95 11.72
CA HIS A 296 11.72 -5.94 11.98
C HIS A 296 10.99 -5.18 10.87
N ILE A 297 10.01 -5.81 10.27
CA ILE A 297 9.04 -5.19 9.36
C ILE A 297 7.84 -4.83 10.23
N LEU A 298 7.56 -3.54 10.38
CA LEU A 298 6.51 -3.04 11.27
C LEU A 298 5.29 -2.55 10.50
N PRO A 299 4.11 -3.11 10.73
CA PRO A 299 2.85 -2.65 10.11
C PRO A 299 2.29 -1.49 10.90
N LEU A 300 2.83 -0.57 11.44
CA LEU A 300 2.41 0.62 12.18
C LEU A 300 0.87 0.72 12.47
N ASP A 301 0.25 -0.42 12.75
CA ASP A 301 -1.16 -0.48 13.13
C ASP A 301 -1.30 -0.17 14.63
N PHE A 302 -1.56 1.11 14.92
CA PHE A 302 -1.66 1.55 16.30
C PHE A 302 -3.11 1.48 16.80
N PRO A 303 -3.32 1.06 18.07
CA PRO A 303 -4.65 0.99 18.64
C PRO A 303 -5.34 2.36 18.61
N SER A 304 -6.64 2.35 18.33
CA SER A 304 -7.50 3.53 18.40
C SER A 304 -7.66 4.00 19.84
N ALA A 305 -8.01 5.28 20.03
CA ALA A 305 -8.43 5.77 21.34
C ALA A 305 -9.61 4.93 21.85
N PRO A 306 -9.58 4.48 23.11
CA PRO A 306 -10.73 3.79 23.67
C PRO A 306 -11.96 4.70 23.65
N ASP A 307 -13.09 4.17 23.21
CA ASP A 307 -14.36 4.83 23.37
C ASP A 307 -14.72 4.85 24.87
N VAL A 308 -15.10 6.02 25.40
CA VAL A 308 -15.45 6.21 26.80
C VAL A 308 -16.74 7.03 26.97
N GLU A 309 -17.49 7.21 25.88
CA GLU A 309 -18.72 7.98 25.88
C GLU A 309 -19.81 7.27 26.69
N ASP A 310 -19.99 5.96 26.47
CA ASP A 310 -20.94 5.15 27.21
C ASP A 310 -20.34 4.59 28.51
N GLU A 311 -21.19 4.42 29.54
CA GLU A 311 -20.78 3.93 30.87
C GLU A 311 -20.26 2.48 30.79
N ASN A 312 -20.73 1.69 29.82
CA ASN A 312 -20.28 0.31 29.58
C ASN A 312 -18.92 0.24 28.90
N ASP A 313 -18.52 1.30 28.16
CA ASP A 313 -17.26 1.36 27.41
C ASP A 313 -16.08 1.87 28.26
N ARG A 314 -16.37 2.32 29.50
CA ARG A 314 -15.35 2.77 30.47
C ARG A 314 -14.56 1.66 31.15
N ASP A 315 -14.93 0.40 30.94
CA ASP A 315 -14.21 -0.75 31.53
C ASP A 315 -12.98 -1.14 30.70
N VAL A 316 -12.14 -0.13 30.39
CA VAL A 316 -10.88 -0.30 29.66
C VAL A 316 -9.78 -0.69 30.63
N SER A 317 -9.07 -1.76 30.37
CA SER A 317 -7.96 -2.20 31.21
C SER A 317 -6.79 -1.22 31.18
N LEU A 318 -6.04 -1.14 32.30
CA LEU A 318 -4.82 -0.32 32.35
C LEU A 318 -3.78 -0.75 31.31
N GLU A 319 -3.76 -2.01 30.92
CA GLU A 319 -2.88 -2.54 29.89
C GLU A 319 -3.23 -1.98 28.51
N GLN A 320 -4.51 -1.97 28.14
CA GLN A 320 -4.99 -1.37 26.89
C GLN A 320 -4.67 0.12 26.81
N LEU A 321 -4.93 0.88 27.90
CA LEU A 321 -4.59 2.31 27.96
C LEU A 321 -3.10 2.57 27.79
N ARG A 322 -2.26 1.76 28.44
CA ARG A 322 -0.80 1.85 28.29
C ARG A 322 -0.34 1.50 26.88
N HIS A 323 -0.93 0.47 26.29
CA HIS A 323 -0.60 0.09 24.93
C HIS A 323 -0.99 1.20 23.94
N TRP A 324 -2.21 1.73 24.02
CA TRP A 324 -2.64 2.87 23.22
C TRP A 324 -1.70 4.07 23.32
N GLN A 325 -1.22 4.38 24.53
CA GLN A 325 -0.31 5.49 24.76
C GLN A 325 1.10 5.23 24.24
N GLN A 326 1.61 4.00 24.35
CA GLN A 326 3.02 3.68 24.10
C GLN A 326 3.30 3.13 22.69
N ALA A 327 2.30 2.50 22.05
CA ALA A 327 2.47 1.88 20.74
C ALA A 327 3.02 2.84 19.66
N PRO A 328 2.59 4.12 19.57
CA PRO A 328 3.16 5.05 18.60
C PRO A 328 4.66 5.32 18.79
N GLY A 329 5.19 5.16 19.99
CA GLY A 329 6.63 5.27 20.28
C GLY A 329 7.45 4.01 19.97
N ASN A 330 6.80 2.88 19.65
CA ASN A 330 7.47 1.59 19.42
C ASN A 330 8.53 1.65 18.30
N PRO A 331 8.30 2.24 17.12
CA PRO A 331 9.29 2.33 16.07
C PRO A 331 10.56 3.08 16.51
N SER A 332 10.36 4.22 17.18
CA SER A 332 11.46 5.03 17.73
C SER A 332 12.29 4.25 18.77
N ALA A 333 11.61 3.49 19.63
CA ALA A 333 12.25 2.68 20.67
C ALA A 333 13.10 1.55 20.07
N LEU A 334 12.62 0.83 19.06
CA LEU A 334 13.37 -0.20 18.35
C LEU A 334 14.60 0.37 17.63
N ILE A 335 14.42 1.45 16.87
CA ILE A 335 15.52 2.16 16.19
C ILE A 335 16.55 2.65 17.22
N GLY A 336 16.11 3.22 18.34
CA GLY A 336 16.97 3.65 19.45
C GLY A 336 17.75 2.50 20.10
N ALA A 337 17.20 1.29 20.12
CA ALA A 337 17.88 0.06 20.57
C ALA A 337 18.86 -0.49 19.53
N GLY A 338 18.88 0.07 18.30
CA GLY A 338 19.76 -0.36 17.21
C GLY A 338 19.22 -1.54 16.40
N VAL A 339 17.93 -1.82 16.49
CA VAL A 339 17.24 -2.82 15.67
C VAL A 339 16.98 -2.23 14.29
N PRO A 340 17.31 -2.92 13.18
CA PRO A 340 16.92 -2.49 11.84
C PRO A 340 15.38 -2.56 11.69
N VAL A 341 14.78 -1.46 11.26
CA VAL A 341 13.32 -1.35 11.14
C VAL A 341 12.95 -0.97 9.71
N LEU A 342 11.98 -1.68 9.14
CA LEU A 342 11.33 -1.42 7.87
C LEU A 342 9.83 -1.22 8.13
N PHE A 343 9.15 -0.41 7.32
CA PHE A 343 7.71 -0.21 7.43
C PHE A 343 6.96 -0.89 6.30
N THR A 344 5.76 -1.36 6.59
CA THR A 344 4.83 -1.95 5.61
C THR A 344 3.44 -1.37 5.81
N ALA A 345 2.67 -1.29 4.72
CA ALA A 345 1.25 -0.96 4.76
C ALA A 345 0.36 -2.18 5.10
N HIS A 346 0.95 -3.37 5.30
CA HIS A 346 0.21 -4.55 5.74
C HIS A 346 -0.53 -4.29 7.06
N GLY A 347 -1.77 -4.78 7.17
CA GLY A 347 -2.63 -4.59 8.35
C GLY A 347 -3.35 -3.25 8.41
N GLN A 348 -3.06 -2.28 7.52
CA GLN A 348 -3.80 -1.04 7.42
C GLN A 348 -5.15 -1.26 6.72
N SER A 349 -6.17 -0.45 7.03
CA SER A 349 -7.45 -0.46 6.32
C SER A 349 -7.28 -0.04 4.86
N THR A 350 -6.43 0.94 4.61
CA THR A 350 -5.94 1.33 3.29
C THR A 350 -4.43 1.61 3.36
N PRO A 351 -3.66 1.39 2.28
CA PRO A 351 -2.22 1.67 2.31
C PRO A 351 -1.88 3.13 2.65
N THR A 352 -2.78 4.08 2.39
CA THR A 352 -2.62 5.50 2.72
C THR A 352 -2.71 5.78 4.22
N ASP A 353 -3.40 4.95 5.00
CA ASP A 353 -3.49 5.11 6.47
C ASP A 353 -2.12 5.01 7.16
N LEU A 354 -1.15 4.38 6.49
CA LEU A 354 0.24 4.32 6.96
C LEU A 354 0.80 5.71 7.26
N PHE A 355 0.50 6.74 6.44
CA PHE A 355 1.03 8.09 6.64
C PHE A 355 0.51 8.74 7.92
N LYS A 356 -0.78 8.56 8.22
CA LYS A 356 -1.38 9.00 9.49
C LYS A 356 -0.66 8.36 10.69
N ASN A 357 -0.35 7.08 10.59
CA ASN A 357 0.35 6.36 11.65
C ASN A 357 1.84 6.75 11.72
N ILE A 358 2.50 7.03 10.59
CA ILE A 358 3.85 7.60 10.60
C ILE A 358 3.85 8.98 11.27
N ALA A 359 2.90 9.87 10.94
CA ALA A 359 2.78 11.18 11.59
C ALA A 359 2.61 11.03 13.11
N ARG A 360 1.75 10.11 13.58
CA ARG A 360 1.62 9.78 15.01
C ARG A 360 2.93 9.26 15.62
N ALA A 361 3.69 8.45 14.90
CA ALA A 361 4.99 7.96 15.37
C ALA A 361 6.01 9.10 15.46
N VAL A 362 6.01 10.03 14.50
CA VAL A 362 6.86 11.23 14.51
C VAL A 362 6.54 12.11 15.72
N ASP A 363 5.27 12.35 16.02
CA ASP A 363 4.84 13.06 17.22
C ASP A 363 5.27 12.37 18.52
N ASN A 364 5.56 11.05 18.45
CA ASN A 364 6.04 10.22 19.56
C ASN A 364 7.54 9.88 19.48
N GLY A 365 8.32 10.71 18.75
CA GLY A 365 9.77 10.71 18.77
C GLY A 365 10.46 9.93 17.66
N LEU A 366 9.74 9.49 16.63
CA LEU A 366 10.34 8.96 15.42
C LEU A 366 10.90 10.12 14.58
N ASP A 367 12.14 10.01 14.16
CA ASP A 367 12.76 10.95 13.22
C ASP A 367 12.22 10.74 11.80
N SER A 368 11.80 11.81 11.11
CA SER A 368 11.20 11.75 9.77
C SER A 368 12.15 11.17 8.72
N GLU A 369 13.47 11.42 8.86
CA GLU A 369 14.47 10.86 7.95
C GLU A 369 14.60 9.34 8.15
N ARG A 370 14.45 8.87 9.41
CA ARG A 370 14.40 7.44 9.72
C ARG A 370 13.13 6.79 9.19
N ALA A 371 12.00 7.50 9.26
CA ALA A 371 10.75 7.03 8.64
C ALA A 371 10.90 6.86 7.12
N LEU A 372 11.51 7.85 6.45
CA LEU A 372 11.79 7.75 5.02
C LEU A 372 12.77 6.60 4.71
N ALA A 373 13.82 6.45 5.52
CA ALA A 373 14.75 5.33 5.35
C ALA A 373 14.07 3.98 5.47
N ALA A 374 13.11 3.83 6.41
CA ALA A 374 12.37 2.58 6.62
C ALA A 374 11.40 2.23 5.46
N LEU A 375 11.11 3.19 4.56
CA LEU A 375 10.26 2.99 3.37
C LEU A 375 11.03 3.04 2.04
N THR A 376 12.32 3.39 2.05
CA THR A 376 13.10 3.59 0.82
C THR A 376 14.44 2.85 0.87
N THR A 377 15.48 3.46 1.46
CA THR A 377 16.83 2.90 1.49
C THR A 377 16.96 1.63 2.33
N GLY A 378 16.19 1.50 3.39
CA GLY A 378 16.17 0.30 4.25
C GLY A 378 15.69 -0.94 3.53
N PRO A 379 14.44 -0.93 3.01
CA PRO A 379 13.94 -2.07 2.22
C PRO A 379 14.76 -2.31 0.96
N ALA A 380 15.26 -1.27 0.25
CA ALA A 380 16.13 -1.45 -0.90
C ALA A 380 17.42 -2.22 -0.54
N GLN A 381 18.05 -1.88 0.58
CA GLN A 381 19.25 -2.55 1.08
C GLN A 381 18.95 -4.00 1.48
N TRP A 382 17.86 -4.23 2.23
CA TRP A 382 17.49 -5.58 2.66
C TRP A 382 17.15 -6.50 1.47
N LEU A 383 16.46 -5.94 0.44
CA LEU A 383 16.09 -6.67 -0.78
C LEU A 383 17.22 -6.78 -1.82
N GLY A 384 18.40 -6.20 -1.54
CA GLY A 384 19.56 -6.25 -2.45
C GLY A 384 19.37 -5.48 -3.77
N ILE A 385 18.56 -4.42 -3.75
CA ILE A 385 18.31 -3.53 -4.91
C ILE A 385 18.74 -2.09 -4.65
N ASP A 386 19.56 -1.85 -3.65
CA ASP A 386 20.04 -0.52 -3.24
C ASP A 386 21.04 0.13 -4.22
N ASP A 387 21.47 -0.62 -5.22
CA ASP A 387 22.23 -0.15 -6.38
C ASP A 387 21.35 0.50 -7.47
N ARG A 388 20.03 0.30 -7.43
CA ARG A 388 19.08 0.72 -8.47
C ARG A 388 17.75 1.26 -7.96
N ALA A 389 17.43 1.17 -6.65
CA ALA A 389 16.20 1.66 -6.04
C ALA A 389 16.44 2.30 -4.67
N GLY A 390 15.41 2.98 -4.10
CA GLY A 390 15.44 3.58 -2.77
C GLY A 390 16.11 4.96 -2.70
N ARG A 391 16.63 5.50 -3.82
CA ARG A 391 17.24 6.84 -3.93
C ARG A 391 16.94 7.48 -5.28
N ILE A 392 17.02 8.81 -5.34
CA ILE A 392 17.00 9.56 -6.59
C ILE A 392 18.44 9.91 -6.97
N ALA A 393 19.03 9.12 -7.86
CA ALA A 393 20.40 9.30 -8.30
C ALA A 393 20.57 8.84 -9.77
N PRO A 394 21.56 9.38 -10.51
CA PRO A 394 21.81 8.90 -11.86
C PRO A 394 22.10 7.41 -11.90
N GLY A 395 21.47 6.69 -12.83
CA GLY A 395 21.57 5.24 -13.00
C GLY A 395 20.53 4.44 -12.22
N TYR A 396 19.74 5.08 -11.35
CA TYR A 396 18.66 4.43 -10.61
C TYR A 396 17.38 4.36 -11.43
N MET A 397 16.52 3.40 -11.14
CA MET A 397 15.17 3.31 -11.72
C MET A 397 14.42 4.62 -11.44
N ALA A 398 13.69 5.10 -12.43
CA ALA A 398 12.85 6.28 -12.28
C ALA A 398 11.55 5.92 -11.54
N ASN A 399 11.72 5.49 -10.29
CA ASN A 399 10.68 5.19 -9.32
C ASN A 399 10.57 6.38 -8.37
N LEU A 400 9.54 7.22 -8.55
CA LEU A 400 9.40 8.51 -7.89
C LEU A 400 8.00 8.70 -7.34
N VAL A 401 7.89 9.45 -6.24
CA VAL A 401 6.63 9.91 -5.66
C VAL A 401 6.63 11.43 -5.61
N LEU A 402 5.65 12.05 -6.23
CA LEU A 402 5.47 13.48 -6.26
C LEU A 402 4.33 13.88 -5.31
N VAL A 403 4.64 14.74 -4.35
CA VAL A 403 3.76 15.12 -3.25
C VAL A 403 3.64 16.64 -3.17
N GLU A 404 2.47 17.15 -2.87
CA GLU A 404 2.28 18.55 -2.49
C GLU A 404 2.79 18.77 -1.07
N GLY A 405 3.92 19.49 -0.91
CA GLY A 405 4.52 19.75 0.39
C GLY A 405 5.33 18.58 0.94
N GLU A 406 5.01 18.13 2.14
CA GLU A 406 5.73 17.08 2.85
C GLU A 406 4.99 15.74 2.81
N LEU A 407 5.75 14.63 2.76
CA LEU A 407 5.18 13.28 2.68
C LEU A 407 4.62 12.79 4.03
N PHE A 408 5.27 13.11 5.16
CA PHE A 408 4.91 12.57 6.48
C PHE A 408 4.05 13.54 7.28
N ILE A 409 2.88 13.81 6.72
CA ILE A 409 1.75 14.49 7.37
C ILE A 409 0.57 13.51 7.41
N GLU A 410 -0.46 13.81 8.18
CA GLU A 410 -1.60 12.91 8.39
C GLU A 410 -2.26 12.48 7.06
N ASN A 411 -2.37 13.40 6.10
CA ASN A 411 -3.00 13.14 4.79
C ASN A 411 -2.18 13.81 3.68
N PRO A 412 -1.08 13.20 3.21
CA PRO A 412 -0.29 13.77 2.12
C PRO A 412 -1.04 13.70 0.80
N THR A 413 -0.96 14.76 0.00
CA THR A 413 -1.50 14.74 -1.36
C THR A 413 -0.43 14.24 -2.32
N ILE A 414 -0.51 12.97 -2.70
CA ILE A 414 0.34 12.37 -3.72
C ILE A 414 -0.29 12.68 -5.09
N SER A 415 0.38 13.51 -5.88
CA SER A 415 -0.11 13.95 -7.19
C SER A 415 0.21 12.94 -8.29
N GLU A 416 1.41 12.40 -8.25
CA GLU A 416 1.91 11.47 -9.26
C GLU A 416 2.82 10.42 -8.65
N VAL A 417 2.83 9.26 -9.28
CA VAL A 417 3.81 8.21 -9.04
C VAL A 417 4.43 7.82 -10.37
N TRP A 418 5.73 7.67 -10.38
CA TRP A 418 6.48 7.20 -11.54
C TRP A 418 7.10 5.84 -11.24
N ILE A 419 6.95 4.90 -12.15
CA ILE A 419 7.47 3.54 -12.01
C ILE A 419 8.14 3.14 -13.32
N ASP A 420 9.43 2.84 -13.28
CA ASP A 420 10.26 2.59 -14.47
C ASP A 420 10.09 3.70 -15.53
N GLY A 421 9.99 4.95 -15.08
CA GLY A 421 9.78 6.11 -15.94
C GLY A 421 8.38 6.27 -16.52
N HIS A 422 7.46 5.34 -16.23
CA HIS A 422 6.05 5.48 -16.60
C HIS A 422 5.31 6.34 -15.58
N ARG A 423 4.65 7.37 -16.06
CA ARG A 423 3.93 8.35 -15.26
C ARG A 423 2.51 7.87 -14.95
N PHE A 424 2.15 7.85 -13.68
CA PHE A 424 0.81 7.61 -13.17
C PHE A 424 0.29 8.88 -12.50
N GLU A 425 -0.60 9.60 -13.16
CA GLU A 425 -1.27 10.78 -12.60
C GLU A 425 -2.40 10.29 -11.67
N LEU A 426 -2.25 10.53 -10.36
CA LEU A 426 -3.21 10.07 -9.35
C LEU A 426 -4.25 11.13 -9.01
N THR A 427 -3.84 12.37 -9.03
CA THR A 427 -4.69 13.53 -8.78
C THR A 427 -4.42 14.51 -9.90
N LYS A 428 -5.45 14.82 -10.68
CA LYS A 428 -5.36 15.90 -11.64
C LYS A 428 -5.46 17.21 -10.84
N LEU A 429 -4.33 17.81 -10.55
CA LEU A 429 -4.24 19.07 -9.84
C LEU A 429 -4.69 20.20 -10.76
N GLU A 430 -6.00 20.37 -10.92
CA GLU A 430 -6.54 21.54 -11.58
C GLU A 430 -6.67 22.66 -10.53
N PRO A 431 -6.18 23.87 -10.81
CA PRO A 431 -6.39 24.98 -9.89
C PRO A 431 -7.88 25.10 -9.55
N PRO A 432 -8.24 25.38 -8.28
CA PRO A 432 -9.65 25.49 -7.89
C PRO A 432 -10.36 26.55 -8.74
N GLU A 433 -11.38 26.15 -9.49
CA GLU A 433 -12.21 27.06 -10.29
C GLU A 433 -13.45 27.56 -9.53
N VAL A 434 -13.76 26.91 -8.38
CA VAL A 434 -14.95 27.19 -7.59
C VAL A 434 -14.60 27.33 -6.10
N ASP A 435 -15.36 28.17 -5.43
CA ASP A 435 -15.37 28.26 -3.96
C ASP A 435 -16.65 27.55 -3.45
N PRO A 436 -16.51 26.35 -2.85
CA PRO A 436 -17.64 25.59 -2.33
C PRO A 436 -18.08 26.04 -0.94
N SER A 437 -17.42 27.03 -0.33
CA SER A 437 -17.77 27.50 1.01
C SER A 437 -19.23 27.98 1.10
N GLY A 438 -19.87 27.70 2.22
CA GLY A 438 -21.27 28.04 2.48
C GLY A 438 -22.10 26.83 2.88
N THR A 439 -23.41 27.01 2.94
CA THR A 439 -24.38 25.95 3.28
C THR A 439 -25.06 25.43 2.03
N TRP A 440 -25.16 24.12 1.92
CA TRP A 440 -25.73 23.39 0.79
C TRP A 440 -26.88 22.52 1.26
N ALA A 441 -28.03 22.63 0.63
CA ALA A 441 -29.14 21.69 0.80
C ALA A 441 -28.94 20.54 -0.20
N LEU A 442 -28.59 19.36 0.30
CA LEU A 442 -28.30 18.19 -0.51
C LEU A 442 -29.43 17.16 -0.41
N THR A 443 -29.63 16.41 -1.47
CA THR A 443 -30.43 15.19 -1.50
C THR A 443 -29.52 14.01 -1.87
N LEU A 444 -29.47 13.02 -0.98
CA LEU A 444 -28.68 11.79 -1.15
C LEU A 444 -29.61 10.66 -1.62
N GLY A 445 -29.36 10.14 -2.82
CA GLY A 445 -30.14 9.03 -3.39
C GLY A 445 -29.53 7.69 -2.99
N LEU A 446 -30.02 7.08 -1.90
CA LEU A 446 -29.51 5.83 -1.33
C LEU A 446 -30.22 4.61 -1.95
N SER A 447 -29.44 3.64 -2.43
CA SER A 447 -29.98 2.37 -2.95
C SER A 447 -30.74 1.61 -1.86
N GLY A 448 -32.05 1.43 -2.05
CA GLY A 448 -32.92 0.68 -1.11
C GLY A 448 -33.59 1.52 -0.01
N MET A 449 -33.16 2.76 0.25
CA MET A 449 -33.76 3.66 1.23
C MET A 449 -34.44 4.90 0.62
N GLY A 450 -34.21 5.18 -0.67
CA GLY A 450 -34.76 6.33 -1.36
C GLY A 450 -33.95 7.61 -1.17
N ASP A 451 -34.57 8.76 -1.43
CA ASP A 451 -33.95 10.07 -1.31
C ASP A 451 -33.96 10.54 0.16
N VAL A 452 -32.80 10.98 0.65
CA VAL A 452 -32.60 11.50 2.00
C VAL A 452 -32.06 12.91 1.92
N ASP A 453 -32.67 13.85 2.64
CA ASP A 453 -32.20 15.23 2.72
C ASP A 453 -31.03 15.35 3.70
N ALA A 454 -30.02 16.14 3.30
CA ALA A 454 -28.84 16.46 4.10
C ALA A 454 -28.50 17.95 3.97
N GLU A 455 -27.93 18.52 5.01
CA GLU A 455 -27.39 19.88 5.00
C GLU A 455 -25.88 19.82 5.19
N LEU A 456 -25.13 20.33 4.20
CA LEU A 456 -23.67 20.36 4.21
C LEU A 456 -23.21 21.81 4.40
N THR A 457 -22.39 22.08 5.41
CA THR A 457 -21.74 23.37 5.62
C THR A 457 -20.25 23.22 5.39
N LEU A 458 -19.70 24.03 4.49
CA LEU A 458 -18.27 24.04 4.16
C LEU A 458 -17.65 25.40 4.41
N SER A 459 -16.39 25.39 4.87
CA SER A 459 -15.56 26.57 5.12
C SER A 459 -14.09 26.22 4.93
N GLY A 460 -13.21 27.21 4.95
CA GLY A 460 -11.77 27.00 4.79
C GLY A 460 -11.26 27.19 3.36
N PRO A 461 -9.94 27.11 3.17
CA PRO A 461 -9.34 27.25 1.84
C PRO A 461 -9.65 26.06 0.96
N PRO A 462 -9.67 26.20 -0.39
CA PRO A 462 -9.97 25.11 -1.32
C PRO A 462 -9.06 23.88 -1.18
N THR A 463 -7.88 24.03 -0.61
CA THR A 463 -6.91 22.94 -0.39
C THR A 463 -7.16 22.16 0.90
N SER A 464 -7.96 22.73 1.83
CA SER A 464 -8.29 22.10 3.12
C SER A 464 -9.65 22.63 3.57
N LEU A 465 -10.72 22.00 3.07
CA LEU A 465 -12.07 22.34 3.44
C LEU A 465 -12.42 21.70 4.79
N ASP A 466 -12.93 22.53 5.68
CA ASP A 466 -13.56 22.11 6.94
C ASP A 466 -15.08 22.20 6.81
N GLY A 467 -15.79 21.46 7.63
CA GLY A 467 -17.26 21.55 7.66
C GLY A 467 -17.95 20.38 8.30
N SER A 468 -19.27 20.38 8.19
CA SER A 468 -20.11 19.29 8.69
C SER A 468 -21.28 18.99 7.76
N MET A 469 -21.76 17.74 7.79
CA MET A 469 -22.94 17.31 7.09
C MET A 469 -23.97 16.75 8.08
N ALA A 470 -25.08 17.45 8.21
CA ALA A 470 -26.23 16.99 9.00
C ALA A 470 -27.11 16.09 8.12
N VAL A 471 -27.22 14.80 8.48
CA VAL A 471 -28.02 13.82 7.75
C VAL A 471 -28.69 12.84 8.72
N MET A 472 -29.99 12.61 8.56
CA MET A 472 -30.79 11.67 9.37
C MET A 472 -30.65 11.90 10.90
N GLY A 473 -30.40 13.16 11.33
CA GLY A 473 -30.24 13.53 12.74
C GLY A 473 -28.83 13.34 13.32
N ASN A 474 -27.86 12.91 12.49
CA ASN A 474 -26.46 12.85 12.84
C ASN A 474 -25.71 14.04 12.21
N ASP A 475 -24.71 14.54 12.92
CA ASP A 475 -23.81 15.60 12.44
C ASP A 475 -22.42 15.01 12.20
N LEU A 476 -22.07 14.85 10.92
CA LEU A 476 -20.83 14.22 10.47
C LEU A 476 -19.81 15.32 10.16
N GLN A 477 -18.66 15.29 10.82
CA GLN A 477 -17.59 16.24 10.54
C GLN A 477 -16.80 15.86 9.29
N VAL A 478 -16.42 16.85 8.48
CA VAL A 478 -15.49 16.66 7.38
C VAL A 478 -14.12 16.32 7.96
N THR A 479 -13.60 15.15 7.62
CA THR A 479 -12.25 14.73 8.01
C THR A 479 -11.21 15.08 6.96
N GLU A 480 -11.61 15.10 5.70
CA GLU A 480 -10.80 15.54 4.59
C GLU A 480 -11.70 16.28 3.59
N GLY A 481 -11.28 17.46 3.13
CA GLY A 481 -12.01 18.23 2.14
C GLY A 481 -11.07 19.00 1.23
N ARG A 482 -11.26 18.88 -0.11
CA ARG A 482 -10.45 19.61 -1.10
C ARG A 482 -11.21 19.89 -2.38
N VAL A 483 -10.73 20.89 -3.13
CA VAL A 483 -11.24 21.29 -4.46
C VAL A 483 -10.16 21.08 -5.51
N SER A 484 -10.54 20.49 -6.65
CA SER A 484 -9.70 20.40 -7.84
C SER A 484 -10.55 20.80 -9.06
N GLY A 485 -10.20 21.90 -9.71
CA GLY A 485 -11.05 22.50 -10.73
C GLY A 485 -12.44 22.80 -10.18
N LYS A 486 -13.48 22.15 -10.69
CA LYS A 486 -14.87 22.20 -10.21
C LYS A 486 -15.26 21.03 -9.30
N GLN A 487 -14.36 20.07 -9.10
CA GLN A 487 -14.60 18.87 -8.28
C GLN A 487 -14.31 19.16 -6.82
N VAL A 488 -15.25 18.82 -5.95
CA VAL A 488 -15.14 18.90 -4.49
C VAL A 488 -15.14 17.48 -3.94
N GLN A 489 -14.10 17.12 -3.24
CA GLN A 489 -13.93 15.82 -2.61
C GLN A 489 -14.01 15.99 -1.10
N LEU A 490 -14.86 15.21 -0.44
CA LEU A 490 -15.09 15.25 1.00
C LEU A 490 -15.07 13.83 1.57
N LYS A 491 -14.49 13.68 2.76
CA LYS A 491 -14.61 12.46 3.55
C LYS A 491 -15.20 12.79 4.93
N PHE A 492 -16.00 11.86 5.44
CA PHE A 492 -16.65 11.95 6.75
C PHE A 492 -16.43 10.65 7.51
N ASN A 493 -16.25 10.73 8.82
CA ASN A 493 -16.14 9.57 9.69
C ASN A 493 -17.48 9.26 10.36
N LEU A 494 -17.95 8.02 10.23
CA LEU A 494 -19.16 7.49 10.87
C LEU A 494 -18.85 6.76 12.21
N GLY A 495 -17.70 7.04 12.82
CA GLY A 495 -17.25 6.30 13.98
C GLY A 495 -16.98 4.83 13.65
N GLY A 496 -17.40 3.91 14.51
CA GLY A 496 -17.20 2.46 14.30
C GLY A 496 -17.90 1.86 13.07
N SER A 497 -18.64 2.67 12.29
CA SER A 497 -19.36 2.22 11.09
C SER A 497 -18.63 2.50 9.77
N GLY A 498 -17.44 3.13 9.81
CA GLY A 498 -16.62 3.36 8.60
C GLY A 498 -16.62 4.81 8.11
N THR A 499 -16.11 5.01 6.88
CA THR A 499 -15.94 6.31 6.24
C THR A 499 -16.95 6.51 5.11
N ILE A 500 -17.47 7.73 4.95
CA ILE A 500 -18.23 8.15 3.77
C ILE A 500 -17.32 9.03 2.93
N SER A 501 -17.23 8.74 1.63
CA SER A 501 -16.55 9.59 0.65
C SER A 501 -17.59 10.20 -0.30
N VAL A 502 -17.51 11.50 -0.54
CA VAL A 502 -18.38 12.25 -1.44
C VAL A 502 -17.51 12.95 -2.49
N ASN A 503 -17.82 12.72 -3.77
CA ASN A 503 -17.23 13.43 -4.89
C ASN A 503 -18.34 14.19 -5.61
N MET A 504 -18.27 15.51 -5.67
CA MET A 504 -19.29 16.32 -6.33
C MET A 504 -18.67 17.41 -7.19
N GLU A 505 -19.27 17.63 -8.34
CA GLU A 505 -18.98 18.76 -9.21
C GLU A 505 -19.84 19.95 -8.79
N VAL A 506 -19.20 21.10 -8.57
CA VAL A 506 -19.87 22.36 -8.23
C VAL A 506 -19.83 23.28 -9.43
N ASP A 507 -21.03 23.73 -9.88
CA ASP A 507 -21.19 24.71 -10.94
C ASP A 507 -22.10 25.85 -10.46
N GLY A 508 -21.47 26.95 -10.04
CA GLY A 508 -22.14 28.05 -9.35
C GLY A 508 -22.78 27.63 -8.03
N ASP A 509 -24.11 27.67 -7.94
CA ASP A 509 -24.88 27.29 -6.75
C ASP A 509 -25.46 25.87 -6.83
N ARG A 510 -24.97 25.03 -7.75
CA ARG A 510 -25.42 23.65 -7.90
C ARG A 510 -24.28 22.67 -7.64
N ALA A 511 -24.61 21.59 -6.95
CA ALA A 511 -23.71 20.46 -6.71
C ALA A 511 -24.34 19.16 -7.23
N ARG A 512 -23.55 18.34 -7.91
CA ARG A 512 -23.94 17.00 -8.37
C ARG A 512 -22.77 16.05 -8.27
N GLY A 513 -23.03 14.83 -7.83
CA GLY A 513 -21.98 13.84 -7.71
C GLY A 513 -22.44 12.51 -7.18
N ASN A 514 -21.49 11.75 -6.68
CA ASN A 514 -21.68 10.44 -6.09
C ASN A 514 -20.93 10.35 -4.76
N GLY A 515 -21.39 9.45 -3.92
CA GLY A 515 -20.68 9.08 -2.71
C GLY A 515 -20.66 7.58 -2.51
N THR A 516 -19.73 7.14 -1.70
CA THR A 516 -19.59 5.74 -1.24
C THR A 516 -19.55 5.71 0.27
N GLY A 517 -20.09 4.69 0.87
CA GLY A 517 -20.10 4.52 2.31
C GLY A 517 -20.39 3.07 2.71
N PRO A 518 -20.46 2.76 4.00
CA PRO A 518 -20.70 1.40 4.50
C PRO A 518 -21.99 0.74 3.99
N TYR A 519 -22.91 1.54 3.48
CA TYR A 519 -24.21 1.08 2.95
C TYR A 519 -24.25 1.04 1.42
N GLY A 520 -23.10 1.18 0.75
CA GLY A 520 -22.96 1.17 -0.71
C GLY A 520 -22.83 2.55 -1.35
N GLU A 521 -22.98 2.58 -2.68
CA GLU A 521 -22.90 3.81 -3.46
C GLU A 521 -24.21 4.60 -3.38
N PHE A 522 -24.12 5.92 -3.44
CA PHE A 522 -25.25 6.83 -3.47
C PHE A 522 -25.00 8.04 -4.39
N THR A 523 -26.05 8.65 -4.87
CA THR A 523 -25.97 9.90 -5.66
C THR A 523 -26.13 11.11 -4.76
N VAL A 524 -25.44 12.21 -5.11
CA VAL A 524 -25.50 13.50 -4.43
C VAL A 524 -25.99 14.56 -5.39
N ARG A 525 -26.98 15.35 -5.00
CA ARG A 525 -27.45 16.52 -5.74
C ARG A 525 -27.97 17.58 -4.78
N GLY A 526 -27.76 18.84 -5.10
CA GLY A 526 -28.28 19.92 -4.27
C GLY A 526 -27.93 21.30 -4.75
N ASP A 527 -28.43 22.26 -4.04
CA ASP A 527 -28.24 23.68 -4.32
C ASP A 527 -27.70 24.40 -3.09
N ARG A 528 -26.92 25.46 -3.31
CA ARG A 528 -26.42 26.32 -2.23
C ARG A 528 -27.59 27.05 -1.56
N SER A 529 -27.71 26.90 -0.25
CA SER A 529 -28.81 27.49 0.54
C SER A 529 -28.39 28.69 1.38
N GLY A 530 -27.08 28.89 1.59
CA GLY A 530 -26.55 29.99 2.40
C GLY A 530 -25.21 30.53 1.89
N PRO A 531 -24.89 31.81 2.18
CA PRO A 531 -23.62 32.42 1.75
C PRO A 531 -22.41 31.78 2.44
N PRO A 532 -21.19 31.94 1.87
CA PRO A 532 -19.94 31.55 2.54
C PRO A 532 -19.91 32.16 3.93
N GLY A 533 -19.64 31.36 4.97
CA GLY A 533 -19.67 31.77 6.36
C GLY A 533 -18.73 32.94 6.65
N GLY A 534 -19.28 34.13 6.76
CA GLY A 534 -18.59 35.28 7.35
C GLY A 534 -18.50 35.08 8.85
N THR A 535 -17.33 35.35 9.43
CA THR A 535 -17.06 35.48 10.85
C THR A 535 -18.24 36.14 11.58
N ALA A 536 -18.75 35.50 12.63
CA ALA A 536 -19.77 36.06 13.51
C ALA A 536 -19.36 37.48 13.98
N GLY A 537 -19.96 38.49 13.38
CA GLY A 537 -19.81 39.88 13.79
C GLY A 537 -20.53 40.11 15.11
N ASP A 538 -19.84 40.75 16.01
CA ASP A 538 -20.30 41.20 17.34
C ASP A 538 -21.69 41.81 17.29
N GLY A 539 -22.58 41.29 18.11
CA GLY A 539 -23.89 41.83 18.32
C GLY A 539 -23.83 43.23 18.93
N GLU A 540 -24.16 44.24 18.17
CA GLU A 540 -24.46 45.58 18.69
C GLU A 540 -25.71 45.52 19.59
N THR A 541 -25.46 45.73 20.87
CA THR A 541 -26.47 46.06 21.85
C THR A 541 -27.08 47.42 21.49
N ARG A 542 -28.33 47.46 21.06
CA ARG A 542 -29.11 48.70 21.04
C ARG A 542 -29.98 48.79 22.29
N THR A 543 -29.77 49.91 22.97
CA THR A 543 -30.48 50.48 24.12
C THR A 543 -32.00 50.37 24.10
#